data_baefeefe80e1cb63f2fba4118b9d4398
#
_entry.id   baefeefe80e1cb63f2fba4118b9d4398
#
_cell.length_a   1.000
_cell.length_b   1.000
_cell.length_c   1.000
_cell.angle_alpha   90.00
_cell.angle_beta   90.00
_cell.angle_gamma   90.00
#
_symmetry.space_group_name_H-M   'P 1'
#
loop_
_entity.id
_entity.type
_entity.pdbx_description
1 polymer ?
#
loop_
_entity_poly.entity_id
_entity_poly.type
_entity_poly.pdbx_seq_one_letter_code
_entity_poly.pdbx_strand_id
1 'polypeptide(L)'
;MALAHTVRYGAQENLSKWLSQLTPGFSGADIANVCNEAALRAARAKQESVSRADFEAALERVAVGMKRDSSSAATIGVEERRMFAYHEAAHALVSWALPTTDLIQRVSIVPRVGDPMGYILTVPTERHILSTDQLFERMCVALAGRAAETLIFNKITTGSTSPT
;
A
#
# COMPACT_ATOMS: atom_id res chain seq x y z
N MET A 1 22.08 -6.92 -20.94
CA MET A 1 21.52 -8.12 -21.59
C MET A 1 20.09 -8.28 -21.07
N ALA A 2 19.13 -7.71 -21.82
CA ALA A 2 17.72 -7.71 -21.42
C ALA A 2 17.16 -9.10 -21.65
N LEU A 3 16.81 -9.80 -20.57
CA LEU A 3 16.01 -11.01 -20.63
C LEU A 3 14.58 -10.60 -21.04
N ALA A 4 14.33 -10.61 -22.35
CA ALA A 4 12.99 -10.55 -22.88
C ALA A 4 12.30 -11.89 -22.55
N HIS A 5 11.89 -12.08 -21.31
CA HIS A 5 10.94 -13.13 -21.01
C HIS A 5 9.63 -12.72 -21.65
N THR A 6 9.24 -13.42 -22.69
CA THR A 6 7.91 -13.35 -23.25
C THR A 6 6.95 -13.71 -22.12
N VAL A 7 6.37 -12.72 -21.47
CA VAL A 7 5.35 -12.92 -20.46
C VAL A 7 4.15 -13.51 -21.18
N ARG A 8 4.02 -14.84 -21.16
CA ARG A 8 2.79 -15.50 -21.59
C ARG A 8 1.74 -15.24 -20.51
N TYR A 9 0.98 -14.22 -20.73
CA TYR A 9 -0.25 -14.01 -20.01
C TYR A 9 -1.30 -14.91 -20.67
N GLY A 10 -1.84 -15.87 -19.93
CA GLY A 10 -2.99 -16.65 -20.41
C GLY A 10 -4.11 -15.68 -20.81
N ALA A 11 -4.81 -15.96 -21.89
CA ALA A 11 -5.82 -15.13 -22.55
C ALA A 11 -6.83 -14.53 -21.55
N GLN A 12 -6.49 -13.39 -20.97
CA GLN A 12 -7.33 -12.62 -20.09
C GLN A 12 -7.38 -11.20 -20.61
N GLU A 13 -8.50 -10.93 -21.21
CA GLU A 13 -9.00 -9.59 -21.40
C GLU A 13 -8.71 -8.76 -20.16
N ASN A 14 -8.02 -7.63 -20.32
CA ASN A 14 -7.93 -6.57 -19.33
C ASN A 14 -6.81 -6.56 -18.29
N LEU A 15 -5.67 -7.23 -18.46
CA LEU A 15 -4.54 -6.97 -17.57
C LEU A 15 -4.13 -5.48 -17.60
N SER A 16 -4.04 -4.90 -18.79
CA SER A 16 -3.70 -3.48 -18.97
C SER A 16 -4.73 -2.56 -18.32
N LYS A 17 -6.02 -2.86 -18.50
CA LYS A 17 -7.10 -2.10 -17.88
C LYS A 17 -7.09 -2.25 -16.35
N TRP A 18 -6.89 -3.47 -15.86
CA TRP A 18 -6.78 -3.72 -14.43
C TRP A 18 -5.54 -3.03 -13.83
N LEU A 19 -4.37 -3.13 -14.46
CA LEU A 19 -3.16 -2.45 -14.01
C LEU A 19 -3.33 -0.93 -14.03
N SER A 20 -3.94 -0.37 -15.07
CA SER A 20 -4.15 1.09 -15.15
C SER A 20 -5.02 1.64 -14.01
N GLN A 21 -5.98 0.85 -13.53
CA GLN A 21 -6.79 1.22 -12.37
C GLN A 21 -6.00 1.20 -11.05
N LEU A 22 -4.92 0.42 -10.99
CA LEU A 22 -4.09 0.26 -9.79
C LEU A 22 -2.83 1.15 -9.81
N THR A 23 -2.57 1.83 -10.92
CA THR A 23 -1.37 2.64 -11.12
C THR A 23 -1.66 4.09 -11.48
N PRO A 24 -2.62 4.78 -10.83
CA PRO A 24 -2.83 6.19 -11.09
C PRO A 24 -1.55 6.97 -10.71
N GLY A 25 -1.15 7.92 -11.56
CA GLY A 25 0.04 8.72 -11.34
C GLY A 25 1.39 8.04 -11.62
N PHE A 26 1.40 6.75 -12.00
CA PHE A 26 2.64 6.05 -12.36
C PHE A 26 3.13 6.54 -13.73
N SER A 27 4.44 6.76 -13.82
CA SER A 27 5.11 6.99 -15.10
C SER A 27 5.27 5.68 -15.89
N GLY A 28 5.57 5.79 -17.19
CA GLY A 28 5.91 4.60 -17.98
C GLY A 28 7.10 3.81 -17.42
N ALA A 29 8.03 4.49 -16.75
CA ALA A 29 9.17 3.85 -16.07
C ALA A 29 8.72 3.04 -14.86
N ASP A 30 7.78 3.55 -14.06
CA ASP A 30 7.22 2.83 -12.91
C ASP A 30 6.48 1.58 -13.35
N ILE A 31 5.66 1.68 -14.42
CA ILE A 31 4.95 0.53 -14.98
C ILE A 31 5.94 -0.52 -15.52
N ALA A 32 6.99 -0.10 -16.21
CA ALA A 32 8.05 -1.01 -16.66
C ALA A 32 8.74 -1.71 -15.49
N ASN A 33 8.98 -0.98 -14.40
CA ASN A 33 9.55 -1.55 -13.17
C ASN A 33 8.62 -2.58 -12.53
N VAL A 34 7.31 -2.30 -12.45
CA VAL A 34 6.30 -3.26 -11.97
C VAL A 34 6.31 -4.53 -12.82
N CYS A 35 6.32 -4.42 -14.14
CA CYS A 35 6.37 -5.57 -15.04
C CYS A 35 7.65 -6.41 -14.83
N ASN A 36 8.79 -5.74 -14.67
CA ASN A 36 10.08 -6.40 -14.43
C ASN A 36 10.10 -7.13 -13.08
N GLU A 37 9.62 -6.48 -12.01
CA GLU A 37 9.53 -7.10 -10.68
C GLU A 37 8.56 -8.29 -10.66
N ALA A 38 7.43 -8.21 -11.35
CA ALA A 38 6.50 -9.34 -11.50
C ALA A 38 7.15 -10.52 -12.21
N ALA A 39 7.87 -10.25 -13.31
CA ALA A 39 8.61 -11.29 -14.04
C ALA A 39 9.72 -11.93 -13.20
N LEU A 40 10.49 -11.14 -12.46
CA LEU A 40 11.51 -11.62 -11.55
C LEU A 40 10.92 -12.49 -10.43
N ARG A 41 9.77 -12.13 -9.91
CA ARG A 41 9.05 -12.91 -8.89
C ARG A 41 8.62 -14.28 -9.43
N ALA A 42 7.98 -14.30 -10.59
CA ALA A 42 7.55 -15.53 -11.26
C ALA A 42 8.75 -16.43 -11.56
N ALA A 43 9.86 -15.86 -12.05
CA ALA A 43 11.10 -16.61 -12.34
C ALA A 43 11.72 -17.23 -11.07
N ARG A 44 11.75 -16.49 -9.95
CA ARG A 44 12.21 -17.03 -8.65
C ARG A 44 11.33 -18.17 -8.14
N ALA A 45 10.03 -18.08 -8.39
CA ALA A 45 9.06 -19.13 -8.06
C ALA A 45 9.04 -20.28 -9.10
N LYS A 46 9.91 -20.24 -10.13
CA LYS A 46 9.97 -21.21 -11.23
C LYS A 46 8.61 -21.40 -11.94
N GLN A 47 7.85 -20.33 -12.08
CA GLN A 47 6.57 -20.36 -12.81
C GLN A 47 6.82 -20.19 -14.30
N GLU A 48 5.99 -20.82 -15.13
CA GLU A 48 6.07 -20.70 -16.59
C GLU A 48 5.46 -19.38 -17.11
N SER A 49 4.62 -18.75 -16.31
CA SER A 49 3.94 -17.49 -16.66
C SER A 49 3.81 -16.59 -15.46
N VAL A 50 3.69 -15.27 -15.70
CA VAL A 50 3.45 -14.27 -14.66
C VAL A 50 1.97 -14.26 -14.31
N SER A 51 1.65 -14.43 -13.05
CA SER A 51 0.28 -14.42 -12.54
C SER A 51 -0.15 -13.02 -12.08
N ARG A 52 -1.47 -12.84 -11.89
CA ARG A 52 -2.01 -11.62 -11.28
C ARG A 52 -1.43 -11.35 -9.89
N ALA A 53 -1.23 -12.39 -9.09
CA ALA A 53 -0.64 -12.29 -7.77
C ALA A 53 0.83 -11.79 -7.80
N ASP A 54 1.56 -12.08 -8.88
CA ASP A 54 2.92 -11.57 -9.06
C ASP A 54 2.91 -10.07 -9.36
N PHE A 55 1.96 -9.61 -10.18
CA PHE A 55 1.75 -8.18 -10.43
C PHE A 55 1.29 -7.43 -9.17
N GLU A 56 0.37 -7.97 -8.39
CA GLU A 56 -0.07 -7.37 -7.13
C GLU A 56 1.10 -7.20 -6.15
N ALA A 57 1.93 -8.24 -6.01
CA ALA A 57 3.10 -8.17 -5.15
C ALA A 57 4.20 -7.22 -5.69
N ALA A 58 4.33 -7.12 -7.01
CA ALA A 58 5.24 -6.18 -7.65
C ALA A 58 4.78 -4.73 -7.46
N LEU A 59 3.48 -4.46 -7.66
CA LEU A 59 2.86 -3.15 -7.39
C LEU A 59 3.10 -2.72 -5.94
N GLU A 60 2.82 -3.61 -5.00
CA GLU A 60 3.04 -3.36 -3.59
C GLU A 60 4.52 -3.03 -3.29
N ARG A 61 5.45 -3.75 -3.92
CA ARG A 61 6.89 -3.51 -3.76
C ARG A 61 7.35 -2.17 -4.34
N VAL A 62 6.82 -1.79 -5.49
CA VAL A 62 7.18 -0.53 -6.17
C VAL A 62 6.54 0.66 -5.45
N ALA A 63 5.27 0.56 -5.04
CA ALA A 63 4.54 1.65 -4.40
C ALA A 63 4.97 1.89 -2.94
N VAL A 64 5.22 0.82 -2.17
CA VAL A 64 5.43 0.89 -0.71
C VAL A 64 6.84 0.48 -0.29
N GLY A 65 7.61 -0.10 -1.20
CA GLY A 65 8.96 -0.57 -0.91
C GLY A 65 9.04 -2.05 -0.51
N MET A 66 10.27 -2.48 -0.21
CA MET A 66 10.56 -3.89 0.12
C MET A 66 10.06 -4.26 1.51
N LYS A 67 9.54 -5.48 1.65
CA LYS A 67 9.28 -6.07 2.97
C LYS A 67 10.58 -6.16 3.76
N ARG A 68 10.51 -5.86 5.06
CA ARG A 68 11.64 -6.16 5.95
C ARG A 68 11.76 -7.67 6.11
N ASP A 69 12.98 -8.14 6.22
CA ASP A 69 13.23 -9.56 6.47
C ASP A 69 12.58 -10.01 7.79
N SER A 70 12.12 -11.26 7.80
CA SER A 70 11.41 -11.85 8.95
C SER A 70 12.22 -11.81 10.25
N SER A 71 13.54 -11.74 10.19
CA SER A 71 14.41 -11.57 11.35
C SER A 71 14.25 -10.22 12.04
N SER A 72 14.00 -9.15 11.27
CA SER A 72 13.74 -7.81 11.84
C SER A 72 12.26 -7.55 12.16
N ALA A 73 11.34 -8.27 11.52
CA ALA A 73 9.91 -8.24 11.86
C ALA A 73 9.61 -9.00 13.18
N ALA A 74 10.44 -9.97 13.56
CA ALA A 74 10.33 -10.71 14.83
C ALA A 74 10.61 -9.84 16.07
N THR A 75 11.15 -8.62 15.89
CA THR A 75 11.49 -7.71 16.98
C THR A 75 10.29 -6.90 17.48
N ILE A 76 9.17 -6.87 16.73
CA ILE A 76 7.97 -6.10 17.11
C ILE A 76 7.13 -6.95 18.07
N GLY A 77 6.93 -6.44 19.28
CA GLY A 77 6.11 -7.09 20.31
C GLY A 77 4.64 -7.25 19.90
N VAL A 78 3.94 -8.21 20.52
CA VAL A 78 2.51 -8.46 20.24
C VAL A 78 1.66 -7.21 20.50
N GLU A 79 1.91 -6.53 21.62
CA GLU A 79 1.17 -5.31 21.99
C GLU A 79 1.44 -4.16 21.01
N GLU A 80 2.68 -4.00 20.58
CA GLU A 80 3.07 -2.99 19.62
C GLU A 80 2.40 -3.26 18.24
N ARG A 81 2.41 -4.51 17.79
CA ARG A 81 1.69 -4.92 16.58
C ARG A 81 0.19 -4.68 16.68
N ARG A 82 -0.39 -4.90 17.87
CA ARG A 82 -1.80 -4.61 18.13
C ARG A 82 -2.08 -3.11 18.01
N MET A 83 -1.21 -2.27 18.57
CA MET A 83 -1.35 -0.80 18.46
C MET A 83 -1.30 -0.35 16.99
N PHE A 84 -0.35 -0.86 16.20
CA PHE A 84 -0.26 -0.56 14.77
C PHE A 84 -1.51 -1.00 14.02
N ALA A 85 -2.06 -2.18 14.34
CA ALA A 85 -3.27 -2.65 13.70
C ALA A 85 -4.47 -1.73 13.94
N TYR A 86 -4.66 -1.23 15.16
CA TYR A 86 -5.71 -0.26 15.46
C TYR A 86 -5.47 1.10 14.82
N HIS A 87 -4.22 1.54 14.75
CA HIS A 87 -3.81 2.77 14.11
C HIS A 87 -4.18 2.76 12.62
N GLU A 88 -3.71 1.77 11.88
CA GLU A 88 -3.98 1.62 10.45
C GLU A 88 -5.48 1.37 10.16
N ALA A 89 -6.12 0.55 11.00
CA ALA A 89 -7.56 0.31 10.85
C ALA A 89 -8.41 1.57 11.05
N ALA A 90 -7.99 2.48 11.94
CA ALA A 90 -8.68 3.74 12.15
C ALA A 90 -8.57 4.68 10.96
N HIS A 91 -7.38 4.81 10.37
CA HIS A 91 -7.21 5.56 9.13
C HIS A 91 -8.12 5.01 8.02
N ALA A 92 -8.14 3.68 7.88
CA ALA A 92 -8.98 3.02 6.89
C ALA A 92 -10.47 3.24 7.16
N LEU A 93 -10.90 3.11 8.42
CA LEU A 93 -12.30 3.28 8.79
C LEU A 93 -12.80 4.71 8.54
N VAL A 94 -12.02 5.71 8.94
CA VAL A 94 -12.37 7.11 8.76
C VAL A 94 -12.36 7.48 7.28
N SER A 95 -11.35 7.02 6.52
CA SER A 95 -11.32 7.23 5.07
C SER A 95 -12.50 6.56 4.37
N TRP A 96 -12.90 5.37 4.79
CA TRP A 96 -14.07 4.69 4.21
C TRP A 96 -15.40 5.38 4.56
N ALA A 97 -15.49 5.99 5.75
CA ALA A 97 -16.71 6.66 6.22
C ALA A 97 -16.92 8.04 5.60
N LEU A 98 -15.88 8.70 5.14
CA LEU A 98 -15.94 10.06 4.60
C LEU A 98 -16.11 10.04 3.07
N PRO A 99 -17.01 10.88 2.51
CA PRO A 99 -17.46 10.76 1.12
C PRO A 99 -16.44 11.25 0.09
N THR A 100 -15.49 12.11 0.47
CA THR A 100 -14.58 12.76 -0.50
C THR A 100 -13.13 12.31 -0.38
N THR A 101 -12.84 11.34 0.45
CA THR A 101 -11.49 10.78 0.62
C THR A 101 -11.10 9.83 -0.51
N ASP A 102 -9.82 9.52 -0.60
CA ASP A 102 -9.30 8.62 -1.62
C ASP A 102 -9.73 7.16 -1.34
N LEU A 103 -9.93 6.39 -2.41
CA LEU A 103 -10.37 5.01 -2.31
C LEU A 103 -9.26 4.14 -1.71
N ILE A 104 -9.57 3.41 -0.65
CA ILE A 104 -8.63 2.48 -0.03
C ILE A 104 -8.49 1.24 -0.91
N GLN A 105 -7.28 0.96 -1.33
CA GLN A 105 -6.93 -0.22 -2.09
C GLN A 105 -6.45 -1.36 -1.19
N ARG A 106 -5.63 -1.03 -0.18
CA ARG A 106 -5.03 -2.02 0.72
C ARG A 106 -4.66 -1.40 2.07
N VAL A 107 -4.83 -2.17 3.12
CA VAL A 107 -4.33 -1.88 4.47
C VAL A 107 -3.41 -3.02 4.88
N SER A 108 -2.26 -2.72 5.46
CA SER A 108 -1.29 -3.74 5.89
C SER A 108 -0.52 -3.27 7.12
N ILE A 109 -0.29 -4.19 8.05
CA ILE A 109 0.61 -4.00 9.20
C ILE A 109 1.93 -4.77 9.00
N VAL A 110 2.24 -5.15 7.77
CA VAL A 110 3.51 -5.82 7.44
C VAL A 110 4.58 -4.75 7.30
N PRO A 111 5.63 -4.76 8.15
CA PRO A 111 6.68 -3.76 8.13
C PRO A 111 7.41 -3.69 6.78
N ARG A 112 7.71 -2.48 6.34
CA ARG A 112 8.49 -2.19 5.13
C ARG A 112 9.80 -1.48 5.46
N VAL A 113 10.70 -1.46 4.50
CA VAL A 113 11.92 -0.65 4.61
C VAL A 113 11.50 0.81 4.48
N GLY A 114 11.68 1.59 5.55
CA GLY A 114 11.23 2.99 5.63
C GLY A 114 9.93 3.20 6.41
N ASP A 115 9.06 2.20 6.49
CA ASP A 115 7.86 2.24 7.32
C ASP A 115 7.75 0.98 8.20
N PRO A 116 8.13 1.09 9.49
CA PRO A 116 8.14 -0.05 10.39
C PRO A 116 6.75 -0.46 10.91
N MET A 117 5.73 0.37 10.75
CA MET A 117 4.44 0.20 11.43
C MET A 117 3.39 -0.48 10.55
N GLY A 118 3.30 -0.07 9.32
CA GLY A 118 2.29 -0.50 8.39
C GLY A 118 2.05 0.56 7.32
N TYR A 119 1.05 0.36 6.47
CA TYR A 119 0.70 1.35 5.47
C TYR A 119 -0.74 1.16 5.00
N ILE A 120 -1.30 2.26 4.51
CA ILE A 120 -2.54 2.27 3.73
C ILE A 120 -2.19 2.69 2.31
N LEU A 121 -2.52 1.83 1.36
CA LEU A 121 -2.42 2.16 -0.05
C LEU A 121 -3.78 2.67 -0.53
N THR A 122 -3.80 3.90 -1.00
CA THR A 122 -4.99 4.53 -1.58
C THR A 122 -4.82 4.73 -3.07
N VAL A 123 -5.93 4.78 -3.79
CA VAL A 123 -5.97 5.22 -5.19
C VAL A 123 -6.30 6.71 -5.17
N PRO A 124 -5.33 7.59 -5.45
CA PRO A 124 -5.57 9.03 -5.43
C PRO A 124 -6.60 9.40 -6.48
N THR A 125 -7.59 10.18 -6.08
CA THR A 125 -8.51 10.79 -7.01
C THR A 125 -7.81 12.02 -7.61
N GLU A 126 -7.73 12.10 -8.95
CA GLU A 126 -7.15 13.26 -9.64
C GLU A 126 -7.98 14.51 -9.32
N ARG A 127 -7.47 15.34 -8.44
CA ARG A 127 -8.06 16.62 -8.04
C ARG A 127 -6.97 17.67 -8.01
N HIS A 128 -7.13 18.69 -8.82
CA HIS A 128 -6.19 19.81 -8.87
C HIS A 128 -6.51 20.90 -7.82
N ILE A 129 -7.74 20.93 -7.33
CA ILE A 129 -8.21 21.92 -6.34
C ILE A 129 -9.00 21.16 -5.27
N LEU A 130 -8.74 21.49 -4.02
CA LEU A 130 -9.45 20.94 -2.86
C LEU A 130 -10.34 22.01 -2.24
N SER A 131 -11.57 21.64 -1.90
CA SER A 131 -12.45 22.47 -1.08
C SER A 131 -12.04 22.43 0.40
N THR A 132 -12.54 23.38 1.18
CA THR A 132 -12.32 23.40 2.64
C THR A 132 -12.81 22.12 3.31
N ASP A 133 -13.96 21.58 2.88
CA ASP A 133 -14.52 20.34 3.43
C ASP A 133 -13.60 19.13 3.13
N GLN A 134 -13.05 19.06 1.91
CA GLN A 134 -12.11 18.02 1.53
C GLN A 134 -10.79 18.09 2.32
N LEU A 135 -10.31 19.29 2.60
CA LEU A 135 -9.14 19.48 3.47
C LEU A 135 -9.46 19.04 4.90
N PHE A 136 -10.65 19.38 5.41
CA PHE A 136 -11.07 18.95 6.73
C PHE A 136 -11.20 17.42 6.82
N GLU A 137 -11.77 16.76 5.82
CA GLU A 137 -11.83 15.29 5.77
C GLU A 137 -10.44 14.66 5.75
N ARG A 138 -9.50 15.20 4.97
CA ARG A 138 -8.10 14.74 4.98
C ARG A 138 -7.46 14.88 6.35
N MET A 139 -7.71 15.99 7.05
CA MET A 139 -7.23 16.17 8.42
C MET A 139 -7.84 15.13 9.38
N CYS A 140 -9.12 14.81 9.23
CA CYS A 140 -9.78 13.77 10.02
C CYS A 140 -9.12 12.40 9.79
N VAL A 141 -8.86 12.04 8.53
CA VAL A 141 -8.14 10.81 8.20
C VAL A 141 -6.74 10.82 8.82
N ALA A 142 -5.97 11.89 8.66
CA ALA A 142 -4.62 11.99 9.19
C ALA A 142 -4.54 11.86 10.73
N LEU A 143 -5.57 12.30 11.44
CA LEU A 143 -5.65 12.23 12.91
C LEU A 143 -6.27 10.93 13.43
N ALA A 144 -6.87 10.12 12.57
CA ALA A 144 -7.65 8.95 12.95
C ALA A 144 -6.82 7.91 13.74
N GLY A 145 -5.59 7.64 13.32
CA GLY A 145 -4.70 6.71 14.02
C GLY A 145 -4.42 7.14 15.45
N ARG A 146 -4.08 8.41 15.66
CA ARG A 146 -3.86 9.00 17.00
C ARG A 146 -5.13 8.95 17.85
N ALA A 147 -6.28 9.24 17.27
CA ALA A 147 -7.56 9.16 17.96
C ALA A 147 -7.84 7.73 18.43
N ALA A 148 -7.60 6.73 17.59
CA ALA A 148 -7.75 5.32 17.95
C ALA A 148 -6.79 4.89 19.06
N GLU A 149 -5.53 5.29 19.03
CA GLU A 149 -4.57 5.01 20.11
C GLU A 149 -5.07 5.58 21.43
N THR A 150 -5.58 6.81 21.43
CA THR A 150 -6.12 7.44 22.62
C THR A 150 -7.35 6.71 23.14
N LEU A 151 -8.30 6.36 22.25
CA LEU A 151 -9.56 5.72 22.64
C LEU A 151 -9.38 4.30 23.15
N ILE A 152 -8.49 3.52 22.52
CA ILE A 152 -8.36 2.08 22.82
C ILE A 152 -7.31 1.80 23.89
N PHE A 153 -6.20 2.55 23.86
CA PHE A 153 -5.05 2.27 24.73
C PHE A 153 -4.80 3.37 25.78
N ASN A 154 -5.54 4.49 25.68
CA ASN A 154 -5.33 5.68 26.53
C ASN A 154 -3.87 6.18 26.50
N LYS A 155 -3.21 6.03 25.36
CA LYS A 155 -1.81 6.38 25.09
C LYS A 155 -1.68 6.95 23.68
N ILE A 156 -0.66 7.75 23.46
CA ILE A 156 -0.27 8.24 22.15
C ILE A 156 1.18 7.82 21.93
N THR A 157 1.47 7.24 20.79
CA THR A 157 2.81 6.79 20.44
C THR A 157 3.50 7.74 19.46
N THR A 158 4.81 7.58 19.34
CA THR A 158 5.62 8.29 18.35
C THR A 158 5.31 7.86 16.91
N GLY A 159 4.66 6.72 16.71
CA GLY A 159 4.18 6.28 15.42
C GLY A 159 3.22 7.25 14.74
N SER A 160 2.45 7.99 15.55
CA SER A 160 1.54 9.04 15.06
C SER A 160 2.25 10.32 14.60
N THR A 161 3.58 10.38 14.63
CA THR A 161 4.37 11.53 14.21
C THR A 161 5.13 11.30 12.90
N SER A 162 5.05 10.11 12.30
CA SER A 162 5.62 9.86 10.98
C SER A 162 4.85 10.68 9.95
N PRO A 163 5.51 11.48 9.12
CA PRO A 163 4.86 12.15 8.00
C PRO A 163 4.44 11.08 6.99
N THR A 164 3.17 10.98 6.72
CA THR A 164 2.60 10.23 5.59
C THR A 164 2.86 10.95 4.28
#